data_4b60d26c0a871dab8a72ee4dfe4add31
#
_entry.id   4b60d26c0a871dab8a72ee4dfe4add31
#
_cell.length_a   1.000
_cell.length_b   1.000
_cell.length_c   1.000
_cell.angle_alpha   90.00
_cell.angle_beta   90.00
_cell.angle_gamma   90.00
#
_symmetry.space_group_name_H-M   'P 1'
#
loop_
_entity.id
_entity.type
_entity.pdbx_description
1 polymer ?
#
loop_
_entity_poly.entity_id
_entity_poly.type
_entity_poly.pdbx_seq_one_letter_code
_entity_poly.pdbx_strand_id
1 'polypeptide(L)'
;MLEIIEIKQYRKLKDITLNFVKGINIISGSNGTCKSSLLYIISNSFQKITKNSLKNKESVSVISNINKLMNPKIESLTRGDEKYNDPAPNVKGELYKCKYFDNDMKLDFRRHNSGKENKEKKRFSIRPKYKKGNNEKIPAMPVIYLGLFRLFSYGEFLNDKEIKKITKKLPKEYLDIIAKIYKDFTNIEILLDEENDYNGMNMGEIKKRGNFSTTYDGIDSNTISAGEDNLYIILTALVSLRYYFEEENRSSILLIDELDATLHPSYQIRLYKLMKEYSKNYEIQIFFTSHSLSLIEYALEDKEDKKDSKVFYFLENPNVRLMEEISINKIE
;
A
#
# COMPACT_ATOMS: atom_id res chain seq x y z
N MET A 1 5.01 -6.88 -11.88
CA MET A 1 5.58 -6.45 -10.59
C MET A 1 6.77 -5.54 -10.82
N LEU A 2 7.15 -4.71 -9.83
CA LEU A 2 8.28 -3.78 -9.93
C LEU A 2 9.59 -4.49 -9.56
N GLU A 3 10.58 -4.43 -10.44
CA GLU A 3 11.90 -5.05 -10.22
C GLU A 3 12.92 -4.03 -9.72
N ILE A 4 13.06 -2.91 -10.43
CA ILE A 4 14.06 -1.90 -10.11
C ILE A 4 13.42 -0.51 -10.16
N ILE A 5 13.81 0.34 -9.23
CA ILE A 5 13.58 1.77 -9.30
C ILE A 5 14.92 2.51 -9.18
N GLU A 6 15.22 3.36 -10.15
CA GLU A 6 16.37 4.25 -10.18
C GLU A 6 15.87 5.68 -9.96
N ILE A 7 16.11 6.26 -8.80
CA ILE A 7 15.62 7.60 -8.43
C ILE A 7 16.75 8.60 -8.62
N LYS A 8 16.60 9.51 -9.59
CA LYS A 8 17.50 10.64 -9.76
C LYS A 8 17.28 11.69 -8.68
N GLN A 9 16.03 12.10 -8.50
CA GLN A 9 15.60 12.89 -7.34
C GLN A 9 14.09 12.86 -7.16
N TYR A 10 13.67 12.64 -5.92
CA TYR A 10 12.33 12.88 -5.44
C TYR A 10 12.40 13.23 -3.95
N ARG A 11 12.16 14.49 -3.58
CA ARG A 11 12.39 15.02 -2.24
C ARG A 11 13.85 14.78 -1.80
N LYS A 12 14.06 14.14 -0.64
CA LYS A 12 15.41 13.80 -0.14
C LYS A 12 15.99 12.52 -0.77
N LEU A 13 15.20 11.73 -1.49
CA LEU A 13 15.71 10.58 -2.23
C LEU A 13 16.45 11.07 -3.46
N LYS A 14 17.77 10.91 -3.49
CA LYS A 14 18.63 11.39 -4.57
C LYS A 14 19.68 10.34 -4.91
N ASP A 15 19.79 10.03 -6.19
CA ASP A 15 20.77 9.10 -6.76
C ASP A 15 20.74 7.72 -6.06
N ILE A 16 19.50 7.18 -5.87
CA ILE A 16 19.25 5.91 -5.18
C ILE A 16 18.69 4.89 -6.16
N THR A 17 19.26 3.68 -6.14
CA THR A 17 18.75 2.52 -6.87
C THR A 17 18.31 1.44 -5.91
N LEU A 18 17.09 0.93 -6.12
CA LEU A 18 16.46 -0.12 -5.32
C LEU A 18 16.12 -1.30 -6.22
N ASN A 19 16.65 -2.48 -5.88
CA ASN A 19 16.31 -3.74 -6.53
C ASN A 19 15.38 -4.53 -5.62
N PHE A 20 14.13 -4.69 -6.04
CA PHE A 20 13.07 -5.34 -5.27
C PHE A 20 12.98 -6.83 -5.54
N VAL A 21 12.32 -7.55 -4.62
CA VAL A 21 11.91 -8.96 -4.81
C VAL A 21 10.42 -9.02 -5.15
N LYS A 22 9.99 -10.14 -5.75
CA LYS A 22 8.56 -10.35 -6.07
C LYS A 22 7.70 -10.50 -4.81
N GLY A 23 8.30 -10.88 -3.69
CA GLY A 23 7.67 -11.08 -2.40
C GLY A 23 7.56 -9.82 -1.56
N ILE A 24 8.15 -9.83 -0.37
CA ILE A 24 8.05 -8.76 0.63
C ILE A 24 9.26 -7.84 0.55
N ASN A 25 9.00 -6.55 0.48
CA ASN A 25 10.01 -5.49 0.49
C ASN A 25 9.76 -4.57 1.70
N ILE A 26 10.62 -4.65 2.69
CA ILE A 26 10.54 -3.88 3.94
C ILE A 26 11.38 -2.61 3.78
N ILE A 27 10.80 -1.45 4.06
CA ILE A 27 11.44 -0.16 3.97
C ILE A 27 11.51 0.44 5.37
N SER A 28 12.72 0.55 5.92
CA SER A 28 12.94 1.09 7.25
C SER A 28 13.94 2.24 7.24
N GLY A 29 14.16 2.86 8.38
CA GLY A 29 15.06 4.00 8.57
C GLY A 29 14.47 5.05 9.51
N SER A 30 15.26 6.06 9.87
CA SER A 30 14.85 7.15 10.75
C SER A 30 13.69 7.98 10.16
N ASN A 31 13.05 8.80 11.01
CA ASN A 31 12.01 9.71 10.55
C ASN A 31 12.58 10.73 9.56
N GLY A 32 11.77 11.12 8.59
CA GLY A 32 12.17 12.10 7.58
C GLY A 32 13.01 11.55 6.42
N THR A 33 13.30 10.25 6.36
CA THR A 33 14.05 9.61 5.27
C THR A 33 13.23 9.31 4.01
N CYS A 34 12.04 9.85 3.88
CA CYS A 34 11.16 9.73 2.71
C CYS A 34 10.64 8.31 2.40
N LYS A 35 10.47 7.45 3.42
CA LYS A 35 9.90 6.09 3.25
C LYS A 35 8.53 6.12 2.58
N SER A 36 7.59 6.90 3.11
CA SER A 36 6.24 7.06 2.50
C SER A 36 6.32 7.62 1.08
N SER A 37 7.30 8.51 0.81
CA SER A 37 7.51 9.07 -0.52
C SER A 37 7.90 8.00 -1.54
N LEU A 38 8.67 6.99 -1.13
CA LEU A 38 8.98 5.84 -1.97
C LEU A 38 7.72 5.04 -2.30
N LEU A 39 6.84 4.78 -1.32
CA LEU A 39 5.56 4.12 -1.58
C LEU A 39 4.69 4.90 -2.58
N TYR A 40 4.71 6.25 -2.52
CA TYR A 40 4.00 7.09 -3.49
C TYR A 40 4.53 6.91 -4.92
N ILE A 41 5.85 6.88 -5.07
CA ILE A 41 6.50 6.63 -6.37
C ILE A 41 6.12 5.26 -6.90
N ILE A 42 6.16 4.22 -6.05
CA ILE A 42 5.78 2.85 -6.43
C ILE A 42 4.32 2.82 -6.91
N SER A 43 3.37 3.39 -6.15
CA SER A 43 1.96 3.45 -6.56
C SER A 43 1.77 4.19 -7.88
N ASN A 44 2.50 5.28 -8.08
CA ASN A 44 2.43 6.08 -9.30
C ASN A 44 2.96 5.35 -10.54
N SER A 45 3.75 4.30 -10.34
CA SER A 45 4.42 3.56 -11.41
C SER A 45 3.54 2.49 -12.08
N PHE A 46 2.26 2.37 -11.67
CA PHE A 46 1.30 1.44 -12.23
C PHE A 46 0.05 2.13 -12.74
N GLN A 47 -0.55 1.57 -13.78
CA GLN A 47 -1.82 2.04 -14.31
C GLN A 47 -2.98 1.28 -13.68
N LYS A 48 -4.06 2.00 -13.41
CA LYS A 48 -5.31 1.40 -12.95
C LYS A 48 -5.87 0.45 -13.99
N ILE A 49 -6.37 -0.69 -13.52
CA ILE A 49 -7.03 -1.67 -14.37
C ILE A 49 -8.39 -1.14 -14.81
N THR A 50 -8.77 -1.43 -16.03
CA THR A 50 -10.09 -1.09 -16.59
C THR A 50 -10.96 -2.35 -16.67
N LYS A 51 -12.26 -2.20 -16.46
CA LYS A 51 -13.23 -3.30 -16.54
C LYS A 51 -13.17 -4.08 -17.88
N ASN A 52 -12.78 -3.39 -18.95
CA ASN A 52 -12.71 -3.99 -20.29
C ASN A 52 -11.53 -4.95 -20.50
N SER A 53 -10.54 -4.91 -19.59
CA SER A 53 -9.33 -5.76 -19.68
C SER A 53 -9.41 -7.02 -18.82
N LEU A 54 -10.56 -7.30 -18.18
CA LEU A 54 -10.72 -8.34 -17.19
C LEU A 54 -11.67 -9.46 -17.65
N LYS A 55 -11.42 -10.69 -17.17
CA LYS A 55 -12.30 -11.84 -17.32
C LYS A 55 -13.60 -11.60 -16.52
N ASN A 56 -13.45 -11.24 -15.26
CA ASN A 56 -14.56 -10.87 -14.38
C ASN A 56 -14.61 -9.35 -14.21
N LYS A 57 -15.62 -8.71 -14.84
CA LYS A 57 -15.80 -7.25 -14.76
C LYS A 57 -16.17 -6.74 -13.37
N GLU A 58 -16.57 -7.64 -12.47
CA GLU A 58 -16.99 -7.29 -11.12
C GLU A 58 -15.83 -7.19 -10.15
N SER A 59 -14.76 -8.01 -10.32
CA SER A 59 -13.65 -8.09 -9.37
C SER A 59 -13.02 -6.72 -9.06
N VAL A 60 -12.72 -5.92 -10.09
CA VAL A 60 -12.20 -4.55 -9.89
C VAL A 60 -13.21 -3.65 -9.21
N SER A 61 -14.49 -3.80 -9.51
CA SER A 61 -15.53 -3.00 -8.87
C SER A 61 -15.65 -3.30 -7.37
N VAL A 62 -15.57 -4.58 -7.00
CA VAL A 62 -15.54 -5.02 -5.59
C VAL A 62 -14.32 -4.42 -4.88
N ILE A 63 -13.12 -4.63 -5.40
CA ILE A 63 -11.87 -4.13 -4.80
C ILE A 63 -11.88 -2.61 -4.68
N SER A 64 -12.31 -1.87 -5.71
CA SER A 64 -12.34 -0.41 -5.69
C SER A 64 -13.38 0.18 -4.73
N ASN A 65 -14.45 -0.56 -4.44
CA ASN A 65 -15.42 -0.15 -3.44
C ASN A 65 -14.92 -0.34 -2.01
N ILE A 66 -14.21 -1.45 -1.76
CA ILE A 66 -13.66 -1.79 -0.44
C ILE A 66 -12.39 -0.97 -0.18
N ASN A 67 -11.50 -0.88 -1.16
CA ASN A 67 -10.22 -0.19 -1.06
C ASN A 67 -10.26 1.12 -1.87
N LYS A 68 -10.67 2.21 -1.24
CA LYS A 68 -10.82 3.50 -1.91
C LYS A 68 -9.53 4.03 -2.54
N LEU A 69 -8.39 3.77 -1.93
CA LEU A 69 -7.07 4.17 -2.43
C LEU A 69 -6.44 3.11 -3.33
N MET A 70 -7.21 2.61 -4.29
CA MET A 70 -6.69 1.74 -5.35
C MET A 70 -6.02 2.58 -6.44
N ASN A 71 -4.75 2.28 -6.73
CA ASN A 71 -3.90 2.99 -7.69
C ASN A 71 -3.85 4.52 -7.50
N PRO A 72 -3.62 5.02 -6.27
CA PRO A 72 -3.50 6.46 -6.07
C PRO A 72 -2.28 6.99 -6.82
N LYS A 73 -2.43 8.18 -7.39
CA LYS A 73 -1.34 8.91 -8.04
C LYS A 73 -0.69 9.88 -7.07
N ILE A 74 0.56 10.26 -7.34
CA ILE A 74 1.31 11.19 -6.49
C ILE A 74 0.50 12.45 -6.18
N GLU A 75 -0.16 13.04 -7.15
CA GLU A 75 -0.99 14.24 -6.98
C GLU A 75 -2.21 14.04 -6.06
N SER A 76 -2.64 12.81 -5.84
CA SER A 76 -3.72 12.50 -4.88
C SER A 76 -3.19 12.21 -3.47
N LEU A 77 -1.93 11.76 -3.35
CA LEU A 77 -1.26 11.44 -2.10
C LEU A 77 -0.53 12.65 -1.48
N THR A 78 -0.16 13.62 -2.32
CA THR A 78 0.66 14.76 -1.92
C THR A 78 -0.08 16.07 -2.18
N ARG A 79 -0.99 16.46 -1.27
CA ARG A 79 -1.73 17.74 -1.41
C ARG A 79 -0.84 18.98 -1.29
N GLY A 80 0.34 18.84 -0.70
CA GLY A 80 1.29 19.92 -0.45
C GLY A 80 2.30 20.18 -1.57
N ASP A 81 2.36 19.35 -2.62
CA ASP A 81 3.27 19.59 -3.75
C ASP A 81 2.70 20.68 -4.68
N GLU A 82 2.76 21.89 -4.21
CA GLU A 82 2.45 23.12 -4.98
C GLU A 82 3.73 23.64 -5.64
N LYS A 83 3.60 24.75 -6.40
CA LYS A 83 4.72 25.40 -7.09
C LYS A 83 5.94 25.67 -6.19
N TYR A 84 5.71 25.89 -4.89
CA TYR A 84 6.75 26.18 -3.91
C TYR A 84 7.38 24.92 -3.27
N ASN A 85 6.74 23.77 -3.40
CA ASN A 85 7.17 22.50 -2.83
C ASN A 85 7.55 21.50 -3.92
N ASP A 86 8.35 21.95 -4.88
CA ASP A 86 8.83 21.11 -5.96
C ASP A 86 9.58 19.89 -5.38
N PRO A 87 9.14 18.64 -5.66
CA PRO A 87 9.80 17.46 -5.12
C PRO A 87 11.20 17.21 -5.69
N ALA A 88 11.58 17.92 -6.77
CA ALA A 88 12.88 17.78 -7.40
C ALA A 88 13.35 19.13 -7.98
N PRO A 89 13.67 20.13 -7.15
CA PRO A 89 14.10 21.43 -7.61
C PRO A 89 15.35 21.31 -8.48
N ASN A 90 15.36 22.07 -9.59
CA ASN A 90 16.46 22.13 -10.58
C ASN A 90 16.71 20.84 -11.39
N VAL A 91 15.97 19.74 -11.18
CA VAL A 91 16.09 18.55 -12.02
C VAL A 91 15.30 18.76 -13.32
N LYS A 92 16.01 18.68 -14.44
CA LYS A 92 15.43 18.65 -15.78
C LYS A 92 15.35 17.19 -16.27
N GLY A 93 14.24 16.85 -16.95
CA GLY A 93 14.05 15.50 -17.52
C GLY A 93 13.39 14.51 -16.57
N GLU A 94 13.93 13.31 -16.51
CA GLU A 94 13.44 12.24 -15.67
C GLU A 94 13.73 12.49 -14.19
N LEU A 95 12.78 12.09 -13.34
CA LEU A 95 12.93 12.08 -11.88
C LEU A 95 13.28 10.69 -11.37
N TYR A 96 12.71 9.67 -11.98
CA TYR A 96 13.04 8.27 -11.69
C TYR A 96 12.72 7.39 -12.91
N LYS A 97 13.29 6.17 -12.90
CA LYS A 97 13.07 5.11 -13.88
C LYS A 97 12.59 3.85 -13.18
N CYS A 98 11.74 3.08 -13.86
CA CYS A 98 11.25 1.80 -13.38
C CYS A 98 11.58 0.70 -14.37
N LYS A 99 12.05 -0.46 -13.87
CA LYS A 99 12.10 -1.73 -14.56
C LYS A 99 11.11 -2.70 -13.90
N TYR A 100 10.42 -3.49 -14.71
CA TYR A 100 9.40 -4.42 -14.22
C TYR A 100 9.84 -5.85 -14.45
N PHE A 101 9.49 -6.75 -13.54
CA PHE A 101 9.62 -8.19 -13.76
C PHE A 101 8.82 -8.59 -15.00
N ASP A 102 9.25 -9.64 -15.66
CA ASP A 102 8.57 -10.23 -16.82
C ASP A 102 8.51 -9.30 -18.07
N ASN A 103 9.23 -8.18 -18.03
CA ASN A 103 9.32 -7.25 -19.15
C ASN A 103 10.63 -6.46 -19.06
N ASP A 104 11.48 -6.57 -20.05
CA ASP A 104 12.73 -5.79 -20.12
C ASP A 104 12.53 -4.28 -20.33
N MET A 105 11.30 -3.84 -20.27
CA MET A 105 10.90 -2.44 -20.43
C MET A 105 11.41 -1.58 -19.28
N LYS A 106 12.17 -0.53 -19.61
CA LYS A 106 12.51 0.56 -18.71
C LYS A 106 11.70 1.78 -19.07
N LEU A 107 10.95 2.30 -18.10
CA LEU A 107 10.14 3.51 -18.26
C LEU A 107 10.71 4.68 -17.45
N ASP A 108 10.90 5.80 -18.13
CA ASP A 108 11.25 7.06 -17.50
C ASP A 108 10.01 7.80 -17.01
N PHE A 109 10.07 8.31 -15.79
CA PHE A 109 9.03 9.15 -15.19
C PHE A 109 9.53 10.57 -15.00
N ARG A 110 8.77 11.53 -15.51
CA ARG A 110 9.13 12.94 -15.45
C ARG A 110 7.98 13.80 -14.95
N ARG A 111 8.35 14.96 -14.45
CA ARG A 111 7.39 16.00 -14.06
C ARG A 111 6.56 16.43 -15.25
N HIS A 112 5.27 16.55 -15.01
CA HIS A 112 4.32 17.11 -15.95
C HIS A 112 3.60 18.27 -15.27
N ASN A 113 3.76 19.47 -15.79
CA ASN A 113 3.01 20.61 -15.31
C ASN A 113 1.57 20.50 -15.83
N SER A 114 0.66 20.19 -14.96
CA SER A 114 -0.77 20.27 -15.25
C SER A 114 -1.19 21.76 -15.19
N GLY A 115 -0.83 22.52 -16.19
CA GLY A 115 -1.12 23.91 -16.10
C GLY A 115 -1.86 24.46 -17.28
N LYS A 116 -3.15 24.72 -17.23
CA LYS A 116 -3.77 25.82 -17.98
C LYS A 116 -4.87 26.57 -17.21
N GLU A 117 -5.45 26.01 -16.17
CA GLU A 117 -6.73 26.54 -15.68
C GLU A 117 -6.77 27.16 -14.28
N ASN A 118 -5.74 27.00 -13.44
CA ASN A 118 -5.73 27.75 -12.17
C ASN A 118 -4.30 28.09 -11.76
N LYS A 119 -3.92 29.35 -11.84
CA LYS A 119 -2.60 29.84 -11.41
C LYS A 119 -2.30 29.60 -9.93
N GLU A 120 -3.31 29.27 -9.11
CA GLU A 120 -3.22 29.16 -7.66
C GLU A 120 -3.02 27.73 -7.12
N LYS A 121 -3.23 26.68 -7.93
CA LYS A 121 -3.12 25.27 -7.45
C LYS A 121 -2.33 24.40 -8.44
N LYS A 122 -1.07 24.73 -8.66
CA LYS A 122 -0.20 23.88 -9.50
C LYS A 122 0.33 22.71 -8.68
N ARG A 123 -0.34 21.57 -8.76
CA ARG A 123 0.20 20.31 -8.28
C ARG A 123 1.14 19.73 -9.32
N PHE A 124 2.27 19.17 -8.88
CA PHE A 124 3.16 18.42 -9.76
C PHE A 124 2.61 17.02 -9.99
N SER A 125 2.23 16.69 -11.22
CA SER A 125 2.00 15.31 -11.62
C SER A 125 3.30 14.72 -12.17
N ILE A 126 3.52 13.44 -11.93
CA ILE A 126 4.65 12.70 -12.48
C ILE A 126 4.10 11.64 -13.42
N ARG A 127 4.51 11.70 -14.69
CA ARG A 127 3.98 10.86 -15.76
C ARG A 127 5.10 10.14 -16.49
N PRO A 128 4.83 8.93 -17.02
CA PRO A 128 5.80 8.22 -17.84
C PRO A 128 6.06 8.97 -19.14
N LYS A 129 7.28 8.83 -19.64
CA LYS A 129 7.70 9.27 -20.97
C LYS A 129 7.74 8.06 -21.88
N TYR A 130 6.84 7.99 -22.83
CA TYR A 130 6.86 6.97 -23.87
C TYR A 130 7.77 7.41 -25.02
N LYS A 131 8.52 6.50 -25.61
CA LYS A 131 9.27 6.73 -26.85
C LYS A 131 8.29 6.78 -28.03
N LYS A 132 8.45 7.74 -28.94
CA LYS A 132 7.65 7.81 -30.17
C LYS A 132 7.81 6.49 -30.98
N GLY A 133 6.68 5.88 -31.36
CA GLY A 133 6.68 4.63 -32.12
C GLY A 133 6.74 3.35 -31.30
N ASN A 134 6.88 3.41 -29.98
CA ASN A 134 6.87 2.25 -29.11
C ASN A 134 5.47 2.06 -28.48
N ASN A 135 5.01 0.81 -28.46
CA ASN A 135 3.77 0.41 -27.77
C ASN A 135 3.96 0.23 -26.26
N GLU A 136 5.04 0.82 -25.70
CA GLU A 136 5.33 0.75 -24.26
C GLU A 136 4.20 1.42 -23.47
N LYS A 137 3.62 0.69 -22.54
CA LYS A 137 2.59 1.21 -21.63
C LYS A 137 2.99 0.86 -20.20
N ILE A 138 2.66 1.73 -19.27
CA ILE A 138 2.74 1.39 -17.84
C ILE A 138 1.96 0.11 -17.61
N PRO A 139 2.51 -0.89 -16.88
CA PRO A 139 1.77 -2.10 -16.53
C PRO A 139 0.48 -1.74 -15.78
N ALA A 140 -0.64 -2.30 -16.25
CA ALA A 140 -1.92 -2.18 -15.57
C ALA A 140 -2.00 -3.27 -14.49
N MET A 141 -2.06 -2.86 -13.23
CA MET A 141 -2.04 -3.76 -12.07
C MET A 141 -2.78 -3.09 -10.90
N PRO A 142 -3.58 -3.81 -10.10
CA PRO A 142 -4.16 -3.22 -8.91
C PRO A 142 -3.06 -2.95 -7.89
N VAL A 143 -3.03 -1.72 -7.38
CA VAL A 143 -2.16 -1.30 -6.29
C VAL A 143 -3.05 -0.81 -5.17
N ILE A 144 -3.10 -1.50 -4.05
CA ILE A 144 -3.78 -1.01 -2.84
C ILE A 144 -2.76 -0.27 -1.99
N TYR A 145 -3.06 0.98 -1.65
CA TYR A 145 -2.25 1.79 -0.74
C TYR A 145 -2.98 1.99 0.59
N LEU A 146 -2.38 1.52 1.67
CA LEU A 146 -2.83 1.69 3.04
C LEU A 146 -1.96 2.73 3.75
N GLY A 147 -2.41 3.99 3.75
CA GLY A 147 -1.74 5.10 4.42
C GLY A 147 -2.12 5.23 5.90
N LEU A 148 -1.54 6.21 6.59
CA LEU A 148 -1.73 6.45 8.03
C LEU A 148 -3.17 6.77 8.44
N PHE A 149 -4.01 7.23 7.53
CA PHE A 149 -5.42 7.51 7.82
C PHE A 149 -6.21 6.29 8.30
N ARG A 150 -5.73 5.06 8.04
CA ARG A 150 -6.34 3.84 8.55
C ARG A 150 -6.25 3.71 10.08
N LEU A 151 -5.29 4.42 10.70
CA LEU A 151 -5.00 4.35 12.12
C LEU A 151 -5.93 5.20 12.98
N PHE A 152 -6.70 6.11 12.39
CA PHE A 152 -7.66 6.90 13.14
C PHE A 152 -8.80 6.02 13.67
N SER A 153 -8.99 6.04 14.99
CA SER A 153 -10.08 5.34 15.66
C SER A 153 -11.44 5.95 15.31
N TYR A 154 -12.45 5.12 15.13
CA TYR A 154 -13.81 5.62 14.85
C TYR A 154 -14.41 6.35 16.03
N GLY A 155 -14.11 5.92 17.27
CA GLY A 155 -14.61 6.55 18.49
C GLY A 155 -14.20 8.00 18.71
N GLU A 156 -13.19 8.48 17.95
CA GLU A 156 -12.71 9.86 18.04
C GLU A 156 -13.44 10.83 17.10
N PHE A 157 -14.35 10.32 16.24
CA PHE A 157 -15.08 11.16 15.29
C PHE A 157 -16.45 11.57 15.81
N LEU A 158 -16.68 12.88 15.85
CA LEU A 158 -17.87 13.51 16.41
C LEU A 158 -19.13 13.49 15.51
N ASN A 159 -19.04 12.95 14.28
CA ASN A 159 -20.15 13.05 13.32
C ASN A 159 -20.47 11.73 12.63
N ASP A 160 -21.61 11.14 12.95
CA ASP A 160 -22.19 9.95 12.29
C ASP A 160 -22.76 10.22 10.88
N LYS A 161 -22.67 11.46 10.39
CA LYS A 161 -23.39 11.89 9.16
C LYS A 161 -22.81 11.37 7.85
N GLU A 162 -21.68 10.65 7.88
CA GLU A 162 -20.99 10.22 6.66
C GLU A 162 -20.97 8.70 6.46
N ILE A 163 -21.87 7.96 7.10
CA ILE A 163 -22.01 6.52 6.88
C ILE A 163 -22.60 6.29 5.49
N LYS A 164 -21.79 5.76 4.59
CA LYS A 164 -22.23 5.38 3.24
C LYS A 164 -22.17 3.86 3.11
N LYS A 165 -23.26 3.30 2.62
CA LYS A 165 -23.37 1.87 2.30
C LYS A 165 -22.34 1.48 1.23
N ILE A 166 -21.60 0.39 1.46
CA ILE A 166 -20.75 -0.23 0.44
C ILE A 166 -21.66 -1.06 -0.46
N THR A 167 -21.80 -0.64 -1.72
CA THR A 167 -22.72 -1.26 -2.68
C THR A 167 -22.25 -2.59 -3.25
N LYS A 168 -20.93 -2.86 -3.20
CA LYS A 168 -20.33 -4.12 -3.68
C LYS A 168 -19.40 -4.68 -2.62
N LYS A 169 -19.70 -5.89 -2.17
CA LYS A 169 -19.00 -6.63 -1.11
C LYS A 169 -18.09 -7.69 -1.73
N LEU A 170 -17.12 -8.17 -0.95
CA LEU A 170 -16.50 -9.46 -1.23
C LEU A 170 -17.56 -10.57 -1.16
N PRO A 171 -17.44 -11.64 -1.98
CA PRO A 171 -18.25 -12.83 -1.79
C PRO A 171 -18.14 -13.38 -0.37
N LYS A 172 -19.18 -14.05 0.11
CA LYS A 172 -19.28 -14.53 1.51
C LYS A 172 -18.09 -15.38 1.93
N GLU A 173 -17.64 -16.27 1.07
CA GLU A 173 -16.47 -17.13 1.33
C GLU A 173 -15.21 -16.35 1.71
N TYR A 174 -14.99 -15.19 1.11
CA TYR A 174 -13.85 -14.31 1.43
C TYR A 174 -14.07 -13.52 2.72
N LEU A 175 -15.32 -13.19 3.03
CA LEU A 175 -15.68 -12.59 4.32
C LEU A 175 -15.43 -13.57 5.46
N ASP A 176 -15.82 -14.84 5.27
CA ASP A 176 -15.58 -15.91 6.24
C ASP A 176 -14.07 -16.15 6.46
N ILE A 177 -13.26 -16.04 5.40
CA ILE A 177 -11.80 -16.09 5.52
C ILE A 177 -11.28 -14.93 6.38
N ILE A 178 -11.77 -13.70 6.15
CA ILE A 178 -11.38 -12.55 6.98
C ILE A 178 -11.76 -12.79 8.44
N ALA A 179 -13.00 -13.23 8.70
CA ALA A 179 -13.49 -13.50 10.05
C ALA A 179 -12.66 -14.56 10.76
N LYS A 180 -12.32 -15.65 10.07
CA LYS A 180 -11.48 -16.72 10.60
C LYS A 180 -10.08 -16.21 10.96
N ILE A 181 -9.40 -15.53 10.04
CA ILE A 181 -8.06 -15.02 10.30
C ILE A 181 -8.09 -13.99 11.44
N TYR A 182 -9.09 -13.10 11.45
CA TYR A 182 -9.23 -12.11 12.51
C TYR A 182 -9.41 -12.77 13.89
N LYS A 183 -10.25 -13.79 13.98
CA LYS A 183 -10.45 -14.60 15.20
C LYS A 183 -9.14 -15.27 15.65
N ASP A 184 -8.38 -15.82 14.70
CA ASP A 184 -7.07 -16.43 15.01
C ASP A 184 -6.11 -15.41 15.64
N PHE A 185 -6.12 -14.14 15.18
CA PHE A 185 -5.26 -13.10 15.73
C PHE A 185 -5.72 -12.57 17.08
N THR A 186 -7.01 -12.27 17.22
CA THR A 186 -7.56 -11.46 18.32
C THR A 186 -8.35 -12.26 19.35
N ASN A 187 -8.66 -13.52 19.04
CA ASN A 187 -9.65 -14.35 19.74
C ASN A 187 -11.09 -13.76 19.74
N ILE A 188 -11.34 -12.72 18.97
CA ILE A 188 -12.65 -12.11 18.80
C ILE A 188 -13.33 -12.72 17.58
N GLU A 189 -14.50 -13.29 17.77
CA GLU A 189 -15.34 -13.78 16.69
C GLU A 189 -16.17 -12.64 16.13
N ILE A 190 -15.92 -12.30 14.87
CA ILE A 190 -16.70 -11.27 14.17
C ILE A 190 -17.80 -11.91 13.34
N LEU A 191 -18.99 -11.29 13.40
CA LEU A 191 -20.16 -11.70 12.65
C LEU A 191 -20.31 -10.77 11.45
N LEU A 192 -20.16 -11.35 10.26
CA LEU A 192 -20.28 -10.63 8.99
C LEU A 192 -21.59 -11.04 8.33
N ASP A 193 -22.71 -10.54 8.87
CA ASP A 193 -24.05 -10.88 8.39
C ASP A 193 -24.34 -10.25 7.02
N GLU A 194 -25.03 -11.02 6.17
CA GLU A 194 -25.52 -10.55 4.87
C GLU A 194 -26.58 -9.45 5.00
N GLU A 195 -27.36 -9.45 6.08
CA GLU A 195 -28.43 -8.49 6.35
C GLU A 195 -27.95 -7.23 7.05
N ASN A 196 -26.93 -7.34 7.91
CA ASN A 196 -26.29 -6.17 8.50
C ASN A 196 -25.37 -5.55 7.45
N ASP A 197 -25.98 -4.64 6.72
CA ASP A 197 -25.34 -3.82 5.73
C ASP A 197 -23.87 -3.52 6.05
N TYR A 198 -22.99 -3.86 5.13
CA TYR A 198 -21.65 -3.31 5.08
C TYR A 198 -21.77 -1.78 4.99
N ASN A 199 -22.20 -1.18 6.07
CA ASN A 199 -22.20 0.26 6.23
C ASN A 199 -20.75 0.68 6.36
N GLY A 200 -20.12 0.91 5.21
CA GLY A 200 -18.78 1.47 5.20
C GLY A 200 -18.85 2.87 5.77
N MET A 201 -18.26 3.06 6.92
CA MET A 201 -18.03 4.41 7.43
C MET A 201 -17.11 5.16 6.47
N ASN A 202 -17.57 6.25 5.93
CA ASN A 202 -16.78 7.10 5.04
C ASN A 202 -16.39 8.37 5.79
N MET A 203 -15.22 8.34 6.40
CA MET A 203 -14.66 9.51 7.09
C MET A 203 -14.07 10.47 6.08
N GLY A 204 -14.90 11.36 5.53
CA GLY A 204 -14.46 12.38 4.59
C GLY A 204 -13.67 11.83 3.40
N GLU A 205 -14.03 10.67 2.88
CA GLU A 205 -13.29 9.96 1.85
C GLU A 205 -11.93 9.36 2.29
N ILE A 206 -11.58 9.39 3.56
CA ILE A 206 -10.23 9.05 4.04
C ILE A 206 -10.12 7.57 4.43
N LYS A 207 -11.13 7.04 5.12
CA LYS A 207 -11.13 5.66 5.61
C LYS A 207 -12.39 4.94 5.15
N LYS A 208 -12.25 3.71 4.63
CA LYS A 208 -13.36 2.80 4.35
C LYS A 208 -13.08 1.47 5.03
N ARG A 209 -14.05 0.97 5.73
CA ARG A 209 -14.08 -0.40 6.21
C ARG A 209 -15.52 -0.92 6.28
N GLY A 210 -15.69 -2.24 6.35
CA GLY A 210 -16.96 -2.86 6.68
C GLY A 210 -17.24 -2.75 8.17
N ASN A 211 -18.49 -2.60 8.55
CA ASN A 211 -18.92 -2.79 9.92
C ASN A 211 -19.11 -4.29 10.20
N PHE A 212 -18.91 -4.66 11.44
CA PHE A 212 -19.19 -6.01 11.95
C PHE A 212 -19.67 -5.92 13.40
N SER A 213 -20.44 -6.89 13.82
CA SER A 213 -20.74 -7.20 15.21
C SER A 213 -19.81 -8.30 15.72
N THR A 214 -19.77 -8.50 17.02
CA THR A 214 -19.02 -9.59 17.65
C THR A 214 -19.94 -10.42 18.54
N THR A 215 -19.45 -11.57 18.96
CA THR A 215 -20.13 -12.41 19.94
C THR A 215 -20.04 -11.86 21.38
N TYR A 216 -19.28 -10.78 21.60
CA TYR A 216 -19.13 -10.12 22.89
C TYR A 216 -20.07 -8.93 23.01
N ASP A 217 -20.86 -8.90 24.07
CA ASP A 217 -21.75 -7.76 24.36
C ASP A 217 -20.94 -6.47 24.52
N GLY A 218 -21.39 -5.41 23.83
CA GLY A 218 -20.75 -4.10 23.89
C GLY A 218 -19.47 -3.94 23.06
N ILE A 219 -19.08 -4.98 22.31
CA ILE A 219 -17.93 -4.91 21.39
C ILE A 219 -18.42 -5.07 19.96
N ASP A 220 -18.18 -4.03 19.16
CA ASP A 220 -18.45 -4.02 17.72
C ASP A 220 -17.29 -3.33 16.97
N SER A 221 -17.44 -3.22 15.67
CA SER A 221 -16.46 -2.56 14.82
C SER A 221 -16.17 -1.08 15.20
N ASN A 222 -16.98 -0.42 16.00
CA ASN A 222 -16.79 0.97 16.41
C ASN A 222 -16.10 1.08 17.77
N THR A 223 -16.12 0.01 18.56
CA THR A 223 -15.59 -0.04 19.94
C THR A 223 -14.27 -0.82 20.05
N ILE A 224 -13.84 -1.51 18.99
CA ILE A 224 -12.54 -2.20 18.96
C ILE A 224 -11.35 -1.21 19.05
N SER A 225 -10.21 -1.72 19.50
CA SER A 225 -8.99 -0.93 19.55
C SER A 225 -8.49 -0.50 18.17
N ALA A 226 -7.72 0.58 18.10
CA ALA A 226 -7.11 1.04 16.84
C ALA A 226 -6.22 -0.03 16.19
N GLY A 227 -5.58 -0.91 16.99
CA GLY A 227 -4.77 -2.02 16.49
C GLY A 227 -5.61 -3.11 15.83
N GLU A 228 -6.73 -3.47 16.44
CA GLU A 228 -7.68 -4.45 15.90
C GLU A 228 -8.35 -3.95 14.63
N ASP A 229 -8.72 -2.66 14.59
CA ASP A 229 -9.28 -2.02 13.41
C ASP A 229 -8.27 -1.95 12.26
N ASN A 230 -7.01 -1.58 12.57
CA ASN A 230 -5.91 -1.60 11.60
C ASN A 230 -5.69 -3.02 11.03
N LEU A 231 -5.65 -4.03 11.89
CA LEU A 231 -5.53 -5.43 11.48
C LEU A 231 -6.66 -5.82 10.51
N TYR A 232 -7.92 -5.52 10.86
CA TYR A 232 -9.07 -5.81 10.01
C TYR A 232 -8.96 -5.18 8.62
N ILE A 233 -8.49 -3.93 8.53
CA ILE A 233 -8.27 -3.24 7.26
C ILE A 233 -7.18 -3.92 6.43
N ILE A 234 -6.07 -4.32 7.05
CA ILE A 234 -4.97 -5.02 6.35
C ILE A 234 -5.44 -6.39 5.84
N LEU A 235 -6.15 -7.16 6.68
CA LEU A 235 -6.72 -8.45 6.29
C LEU A 235 -7.71 -8.30 5.12
N THR A 236 -8.56 -7.28 5.17
CA THR A 236 -9.50 -6.98 4.08
C THR A 236 -8.76 -6.68 2.77
N ALA A 237 -7.65 -5.94 2.83
CA ALA A 237 -6.83 -5.67 1.64
C ALA A 237 -6.18 -6.94 1.08
N LEU A 238 -5.57 -7.76 1.93
CA LEU A 238 -4.94 -9.03 1.53
C LEU A 238 -5.96 -9.98 0.88
N VAL A 239 -7.09 -10.21 1.54
CA VAL A 239 -8.15 -11.12 1.04
C VAL A 239 -8.79 -10.56 -0.24
N SER A 240 -8.92 -9.23 -0.38
CA SER A 240 -9.39 -8.61 -1.62
C SER A 240 -8.44 -8.87 -2.80
N LEU A 241 -7.12 -8.85 -2.56
CA LEU A 241 -6.12 -9.17 -3.60
C LEU A 241 -6.07 -10.66 -3.91
N ARG A 242 -6.28 -11.54 -2.91
CA ARG A 242 -6.50 -12.97 -3.12
C ARG A 242 -7.72 -13.20 -4.03
N TYR A 243 -8.87 -12.60 -3.73
CA TYR A 243 -10.07 -12.66 -4.58
C TYR A 243 -9.75 -12.23 -6.02
N TYR A 244 -9.01 -11.13 -6.19
CA TYR A 244 -8.60 -10.68 -7.52
C TYR A 244 -7.73 -11.70 -8.25
N PHE A 245 -6.77 -12.32 -7.57
CA PHE A 245 -5.89 -13.32 -8.15
C PHE A 245 -6.69 -14.57 -8.58
N GLU A 246 -7.57 -15.07 -7.72
CA GLU A 246 -8.39 -16.26 -7.99
C GLU A 246 -9.34 -16.04 -9.19
N GLU A 247 -9.89 -14.83 -9.36
CA GLU A 247 -10.76 -14.46 -10.49
C GLU A 247 -10.01 -14.17 -11.80
N GLU A 248 -8.86 -13.53 -11.74
CA GLU A 248 -8.18 -12.99 -12.91
C GLU A 248 -6.88 -13.72 -13.26
N ASN A 249 -6.30 -14.47 -12.33
CA ASN A 249 -4.96 -15.08 -12.41
C ASN A 249 -3.88 -14.06 -12.79
N ARG A 250 -3.86 -12.94 -12.09
CA ARG A 250 -2.94 -11.82 -12.31
C ARG A 250 -2.40 -11.27 -11.00
N SER A 251 -1.13 -10.90 -11.04
CA SER A 251 -0.42 -10.30 -9.91
C SER A 251 -1.01 -8.95 -9.46
N SER A 252 -0.69 -8.57 -8.22
CA SER A 252 -1.11 -7.32 -7.61
C SER A 252 -0.04 -6.73 -6.69
N ILE A 253 -0.28 -5.52 -6.16
CA ILE A 253 0.63 -4.84 -5.25
C ILE A 253 -0.12 -4.35 -4.02
N LEU A 254 0.49 -4.57 -2.85
CA LEU A 254 0.04 -4.02 -1.58
C LEU A 254 1.12 -3.10 -1.00
N LEU A 255 0.75 -1.87 -0.73
CA LEU A 255 1.59 -0.86 -0.10
C LEU A 255 1.02 -0.50 1.27
N ILE A 256 1.81 -0.65 2.33
CA ILE A 256 1.39 -0.33 3.71
C ILE A 256 2.39 0.65 4.32
N ASP A 257 1.92 1.84 4.69
CA ASP A 257 2.74 2.82 5.39
C ASP A 257 2.63 2.60 6.90
N GLU A 258 3.77 2.51 7.60
CA GLU A 258 3.88 2.23 9.04
C GLU A 258 3.06 1.00 9.48
N LEU A 259 3.48 -0.19 9.03
CA LEU A 259 2.81 -1.46 9.34
C LEU A 259 2.68 -1.69 10.85
N ASP A 260 3.74 -1.36 11.58
CA ASP A 260 3.89 -1.56 13.03
C ASP A 260 3.05 -0.60 13.87
N ALA A 261 2.59 0.52 13.32
CA ALA A 261 1.78 1.47 14.06
C ALA A 261 0.50 0.82 14.60
N THR A 262 0.23 1.00 15.88
CA THR A 262 -0.89 0.44 16.64
C THR A 262 -0.91 -1.08 16.82
N LEU A 263 -0.03 -1.84 16.16
CA LEU A 263 0.02 -3.31 16.28
C LEU A 263 0.99 -3.76 17.37
N HIS A 264 0.54 -4.66 18.24
CA HIS A 264 1.43 -5.33 19.19
C HIS A 264 2.53 -6.12 18.45
N PRO A 265 3.79 -6.17 18.96
CA PRO A 265 4.89 -6.88 18.28
C PRO A 265 4.58 -8.33 17.87
N SER A 266 3.84 -9.08 18.70
CA SER A 266 3.41 -10.44 18.36
C SER A 266 2.49 -10.50 17.14
N TYR A 267 1.63 -9.48 16.95
CA TYR A 267 0.78 -9.37 15.78
C TYR A 267 1.58 -8.99 14.54
N GLN A 268 2.61 -8.15 14.69
CA GLN A 268 3.48 -7.76 13.58
C GLN A 268 4.17 -8.97 12.94
N ILE A 269 4.76 -9.87 13.76
CA ILE A 269 5.43 -11.07 13.28
C ILE A 269 4.43 -12.05 12.65
N ARG A 270 3.28 -12.28 13.30
CA ARG A 270 2.24 -13.15 12.74
C ARG A 270 1.70 -12.62 11.41
N LEU A 271 1.48 -11.31 11.32
CA LEU A 271 1.02 -10.64 10.10
C LEU A 271 2.08 -10.73 8.99
N TYR A 272 3.36 -10.57 9.32
CA TYR A 272 4.45 -10.77 8.37
C TYR A 272 4.44 -12.19 7.78
N LYS A 273 4.27 -13.23 8.60
CA LYS A 273 4.17 -14.62 8.14
C LYS A 273 2.96 -14.81 7.20
N LEU A 274 1.80 -14.29 7.58
CA LEU A 274 0.60 -14.33 6.76
C LEU A 274 0.80 -13.61 5.42
N MET A 275 1.39 -12.41 5.44
CA MET A 275 1.70 -11.66 4.23
C MET A 275 2.66 -12.42 3.31
N LYS A 276 3.63 -13.13 3.87
CA LYS A 276 4.58 -13.97 3.13
C LYS A 276 3.87 -15.12 2.41
N GLU A 277 2.97 -15.81 3.11
CA GLU A 277 2.12 -16.87 2.54
C GLU A 277 1.23 -16.31 1.40
N TYR A 278 0.55 -15.19 1.64
CA TYR A 278 -0.31 -14.56 0.64
C TYR A 278 0.47 -14.06 -0.57
N SER A 279 1.63 -13.47 -0.36
CA SER A 279 2.52 -13.04 -1.43
C SER A 279 2.89 -14.18 -2.36
N LYS A 280 3.27 -15.33 -1.79
CA LYS A 280 3.68 -16.52 -2.54
C LYS A 280 2.50 -17.17 -3.27
N ASN A 281 1.37 -17.36 -2.57
CA ASN A 281 0.24 -18.13 -3.10
C ASN A 281 -0.63 -17.33 -4.10
N TYR A 282 -0.68 -15.99 -3.97
CA TYR A 282 -1.56 -15.12 -4.75
C TYR A 282 -0.81 -14.04 -5.54
N GLU A 283 0.48 -14.21 -5.74
CA GLU A 283 1.33 -13.29 -6.49
C GLU A 283 1.14 -11.81 -6.09
N ILE A 284 1.17 -11.53 -4.80
CA ILE A 284 1.06 -10.17 -4.28
C ILE A 284 2.47 -9.65 -3.95
N GLN A 285 2.96 -8.67 -4.70
CA GLN A 285 4.18 -7.96 -4.30
C GLN A 285 3.86 -6.96 -3.19
N ILE A 286 4.48 -7.14 -2.02
CA ILE A 286 4.15 -6.36 -0.82
C ILE A 286 5.31 -5.43 -0.49
N PHE A 287 4.98 -4.17 -0.24
CA PHE A 287 5.90 -3.16 0.27
C PHE A 287 5.31 -2.57 1.55
N PHE A 288 6.08 -2.51 2.59
CA PHE A 288 5.65 -1.78 3.77
C PHE A 288 6.79 -1.01 4.42
N THR A 289 6.43 0.08 5.09
CA THR A 289 7.37 0.79 5.96
C THR A 289 7.17 0.33 7.39
N SER A 290 8.26 0.27 8.16
CA SER A 290 8.24 -0.08 9.58
C SER A 290 9.40 0.54 10.33
N HIS A 291 9.16 0.85 11.62
CA HIS A 291 10.16 1.25 12.61
C HIS A 291 10.43 0.14 13.64
N SER A 292 9.73 -1.00 13.56
CA SER A 292 9.86 -2.10 14.51
C SER A 292 11.16 -2.86 14.31
N LEU A 293 12.11 -2.69 15.24
CA LEU A 293 13.38 -3.41 15.21
C LEU A 293 13.18 -4.92 15.30
N SER A 294 12.25 -5.40 16.14
CA SER A 294 11.93 -6.81 16.28
C SER A 294 11.39 -7.44 14.98
N LEU A 295 10.59 -6.70 14.22
CA LEU A 295 10.10 -7.16 12.92
C LEU A 295 11.22 -7.19 11.88
N ILE A 296 12.10 -6.20 11.89
CA ILE A 296 13.25 -6.12 10.98
C ILE A 296 14.23 -7.26 11.28
N GLU A 297 14.55 -7.49 12.56
CA GLU A 297 15.41 -8.57 13.01
C GLU A 297 14.86 -9.92 12.57
N TYR A 298 13.57 -10.15 12.85
CA TYR A 298 12.90 -11.38 12.42
C TYR A 298 13.01 -11.61 10.91
N ALA A 299 12.80 -10.55 10.11
CA ALA A 299 12.87 -10.63 8.65
C ALA A 299 14.32 -10.85 8.13
N LEU A 300 15.34 -10.34 8.82
CA LEU A 300 16.75 -10.56 8.48
C LEU A 300 17.22 -11.97 8.85
N GLU A 301 16.69 -12.53 9.93
CA GLU A 301 17.01 -13.88 10.40
C GLU A 301 16.29 -15.00 9.65
N ASP A 302 15.20 -14.68 8.97
CA ASP A 302 14.39 -15.63 8.19
C ASP A 302 15.21 -16.18 7.01
N LYS A 303 15.94 -17.28 7.30
CA LYS A 303 16.88 -17.90 6.34
C LYS A 303 16.21 -18.70 5.24
N GLU A 304 14.97 -19.14 5.48
CA GLU A 304 14.30 -20.09 4.57
C GLU A 304 13.95 -19.48 3.22
N ASP A 305 13.81 -18.15 3.13
CA ASP A 305 13.36 -17.48 1.90
C ASP A 305 14.04 -16.11 1.65
N LYS A 306 15.36 -16.03 1.75
CA LYS A 306 16.11 -14.79 1.40
C LYS A 306 15.81 -14.25 0.00
N LYS A 307 15.19 -15.08 -0.87
CA LYS A 307 14.78 -14.67 -2.21
C LYS A 307 13.42 -13.99 -2.24
N ASP A 308 12.58 -14.23 -1.23
CA ASP A 308 11.18 -13.79 -1.19
C ASP A 308 10.97 -12.58 -0.28
N SER A 309 11.96 -12.20 0.53
CA SER A 309 11.91 -10.99 1.36
C SER A 309 13.21 -10.18 1.30
N LYS A 310 13.08 -8.85 1.33
CA LYS A 310 14.22 -7.94 1.33
C LYS A 310 13.97 -6.74 2.23
N VAL A 311 14.98 -6.37 2.99
CA VAL A 311 14.98 -5.18 3.85
C VAL A 311 15.81 -4.09 3.18
N PHE A 312 15.31 -2.85 3.21
CA PHE A 312 15.98 -1.63 2.82
C PHE A 312 16.01 -0.71 4.02
N TYR A 313 17.18 -0.27 4.45
CA TYR A 313 17.32 0.66 5.56
C TYR A 313 17.87 1.99 5.07
N PHE A 314 17.10 3.06 5.29
CA PHE A 314 17.47 4.42 4.91
C PHE A 314 18.16 5.15 6.05
N LEU A 315 19.38 5.62 5.78
CA LEU A 315 20.14 6.52 6.65
C LEU A 315 20.02 7.96 6.15
N GLU A 316 20.00 8.91 7.08
CA GLU A 316 20.06 10.35 6.75
C GLU A 316 21.36 10.95 7.33
N ASN A 317 22.37 11.21 6.47
CA ASN A 317 23.57 11.93 6.88
C ASN A 317 24.46 12.27 5.66
N PRO A 318 24.57 13.52 5.22
CA PRO A 318 23.58 14.59 5.21
C PRO A 318 22.41 14.33 4.25
N ASN A 319 22.58 13.39 3.31
CA ASN A 319 21.57 12.97 2.34
C ASN A 319 21.04 11.59 2.70
N VAL A 320 19.84 11.26 2.22
CA VAL A 320 19.29 9.91 2.37
C VAL A 320 20.10 8.94 1.51
N ARG A 321 20.57 7.87 2.12
CA ARG A 321 21.30 6.77 1.47
C ARG A 321 20.84 5.42 1.98
N LEU A 322 21.10 4.37 1.22
CA LEU A 322 20.85 3.00 1.67
C LEU A 322 22.01 2.49 2.52
N MET A 323 21.69 1.77 3.57
CA MET A 323 22.67 0.98 4.32
C MET A 323 23.06 -0.24 3.47
N GLU A 324 24.37 -0.43 3.22
CA GLU A 324 24.89 -1.50 2.37
C GLU A 324 24.74 -2.88 3.02
N GLU A 325 25.09 -2.97 4.31
CA GLU A 325 24.96 -4.19 5.11
C GLU A 325 24.04 -3.92 6.28
N ILE A 326 22.83 -4.49 6.25
CA ILE A 326 21.83 -4.29 7.27
C ILE A 326 22.02 -5.33 8.36
N SER A 327 22.27 -4.87 9.59
CA SER A 327 22.28 -5.67 10.82
C SER A 327 21.73 -4.85 11.97
N ILE A 328 21.14 -5.49 12.95
CA ILE A 328 20.54 -4.79 14.11
C ILE A 328 21.59 -3.95 14.84
N ASN A 329 22.78 -4.49 15.08
CA ASN A 329 23.88 -3.78 15.74
C ASN A 329 24.36 -2.51 15.01
N LYS A 330 24.03 -2.36 13.71
CA LYS A 330 24.36 -1.16 12.93
C LYS A 330 23.18 -0.18 12.87
N ILE A 331 22.00 -0.61 13.26
CA ILE A 331 20.76 0.20 13.29
C ILE A 331 20.62 0.93 14.63
N GLU A 332 21.03 0.29 15.73
CA GLU A 332 21.15 0.89 17.07
C GLU A 332 22.33 1.87 17.13
#